data_0860e23edcf4fbd10d3933941551f530
#
_entry.id   0860e23edcf4fbd10d3933941551f530
#
_cell.length_a   1.000
_cell.length_b   1.000
_cell.length_c   1.000
_cell.angle_alpha   90.00
_cell.angle_beta   90.00
_cell.angle_gamma   90.00
#
_symmetry.space_group_name_H-M   'P 1'
#
loop_
_entity.id
_entity.type
_entity.pdbx_description
1 polymer ?
#
loop_
_entity_poly.entity_id
_entity_poly.type
_entity_poly.pdbx_seq_one_letter_code
_entity_poly.pdbx_strand_id
1 'polypeptide(L)'
;MIIIRTLETLRDPKHRLVFIGDVHGCSRELDVLLAKINYDKLHDVIVFVGDLVNKGYDSIGVVRRAMELKAYCVMGNHDMTLIHVVQDVRDGVIPPDSDDPLHRLARVFPVDCYEYLCAMPHVLRIPQYGVTVVHAGVRPGVPYEEQSLWELLHMRRITAQGRAIDAQTGGSLWATLYRGPDLIVFGHDAMSGLQQEGYAVGLDTGCVYGGQLTAFLLPSRQLVQVPGSQVPPEKRKKEKSATPVTAGPATPIAFAAPSARLPDYHELLSVFAFLALESGYT
;
A
#
# COMPACT_ATOMS: atom_id res chain seq x y z
N MET A 1 -4.43 3.82 -16.99
CA MET A 1 -3.82 5.18 -16.91
C MET A 1 -3.03 5.27 -15.61
N ILE A 2 -1.81 5.82 -15.63
CA ILE A 2 -1.01 6.06 -14.43
C ILE A 2 -1.49 7.36 -13.79
N ILE A 3 -1.70 7.36 -12.47
CA ILE A 3 -2.05 8.55 -11.71
C ILE A 3 -0.79 9.03 -10.99
N ILE A 4 -0.39 10.26 -11.28
CA ILE A 4 0.72 10.94 -10.65
C ILE A 4 0.15 12.07 -9.79
N ARG A 5 0.57 12.15 -8.55
CA ARG A 5 0.26 13.25 -7.64
C ARG A 5 1.53 13.98 -7.26
N THR A 6 1.53 15.30 -7.35
CA THR A 6 2.63 16.14 -6.88
C THR A 6 2.18 16.92 -5.64
N LEU A 7 2.97 16.85 -4.58
CA LEU A 7 2.76 17.67 -3.38
C LEU A 7 3.62 18.92 -3.51
N GLU A 8 3.06 19.97 -4.12
CA GLU A 8 3.80 21.22 -4.38
C GLU A 8 3.96 22.10 -3.15
N THR A 9 3.17 21.88 -2.12
CA THR A 9 3.18 22.72 -0.92
C THR A 9 3.05 21.91 0.36
N LEU A 10 4.13 21.29 0.78
CA LEU A 10 4.33 21.13 2.21
C LEU A 10 4.77 22.51 2.72
N ARG A 11 3.81 23.33 3.16
CA ARG A 11 3.98 24.77 3.43
C ARG A 11 5.01 25.14 4.49
N ASP A 12 5.52 24.16 5.24
CA ASP A 12 6.53 24.39 6.27
C ASP A 12 7.77 23.51 6.01
N PRO A 13 8.96 24.10 5.75
CA PRO A 13 10.21 23.34 5.62
C PRO A 13 10.63 22.63 6.93
N LYS A 14 9.89 22.81 8.02
CA LYS A 14 10.11 22.12 9.29
C LYS A 14 9.38 20.77 9.40
N HIS A 15 8.54 20.41 8.43
CA HIS A 15 7.87 19.12 8.47
C HIS A 15 8.85 17.97 8.30
N ARG A 16 8.72 17.00 9.19
CA ARG A 16 9.42 15.72 9.07
C ARG A 16 8.58 14.81 8.18
N LEU A 17 9.17 14.30 7.09
CA LEU A 17 8.54 13.26 6.28
C LEU A 17 8.85 11.90 6.89
N VAL A 18 7.83 11.09 7.07
CA VAL A 18 7.93 9.74 7.60
C VAL A 18 7.38 8.78 6.55
N PHE A 19 8.28 8.10 5.85
CA PHE A 19 7.92 7.06 4.89
C PHE A 19 7.83 5.72 5.60
N ILE A 20 6.73 4.99 5.41
CA ILE A 20 6.47 3.71 6.07
C ILE A 20 6.34 2.62 5.01
N GLY A 21 7.08 1.53 5.18
CA GLY A 21 7.04 0.34 4.33
C GLY A 21 5.73 -0.43 4.40
N ASP A 22 5.65 -1.53 3.67
CA ASP A 22 4.48 -2.38 3.52
C ASP A 22 3.93 -2.84 4.87
N VAL A 23 2.67 -2.50 5.15
CA VAL A 23 2.02 -2.76 6.45
C VAL A 23 1.22 -4.05 6.44
N HIS A 24 0.56 -4.35 5.33
CA HIS A 24 -0.22 -5.59 5.15
C HIS A 24 -1.12 -5.95 6.34
N GLY A 25 -1.95 -5.01 6.81
CA GLY A 25 -2.87 -5.27 7.91
C GLY A 25 -2.23 -5.47 9.29
N CYS A 26 -0.97 -5.11 9.49
CA CYS A 26 -0.27 -5.17 10.77
C CYS A 26 -0.50 -3.88 11.57
N SER A 27 -1.74 -3.65 12.04
CA SER A 27 -2.16 -2.39 12.67
C SER A 27 -1.44 -2.09 13.98
N ARG A 28 -1.16 -3.11 14.81
CA ARG A 28 -0.44 -2.96 16.08
C ARG A 28 1.02 -2.54 15.85
N GLU A 29 1.68 -3.14 14.87
CA GLU A 29 3.05 -2.82 14.50
C GLU A 29 3.15 -1.38 13.98
N LEU A 30 2.13 -0.92 13.26
CA LEU A 30 2.02 0.49 12.83
C LEU A 30 1.93 1.43 14.04
N ASP A 31 1.08 1.15 15.03
CA ASP A 31 0.96 1.98 16.22
C ASP A 31 2.25 1.96 17.06
N VAL A 32 2.91 0.81 17.19
CA VAL A 32 4.23 0.71 17.86
C VAL A 32 5.29 1.51 17.13
N LEU A 33 5.31 1.50 15.80
CA LEU A 33 6.23 2.29 15.00
C LEU A 33 5.97 3.79 15.18
N LEU A 34 4.72 4.22 15.11
CA LEU A 34 4.32 5.63 15.34
C LEU A 34 4.73 6.10 16.75
N ALA A 35 4.53 5.29 17.77
CA ALA A 35 4.99 5.59 19.12
C ALA A 35 6.53 5.69 19.20
N LYS A 36 7.26 4.76 18.55
CA LYS A 36 8.73 4.72 18.57
C LYS A 36 9.37 5.93 17.90
N ILE A 37 8.76 6.45 16.83
CA ILE A 37 9.22 7.67 16.15
C ILE A 37 8.79 8.95 16.86
N ASN A 38 8.03 8.85 17.97
CA ASN A 38 7.36 9.96 18.64
C ASN A 38 6.56 10.80 17.63
N TYR A 39 5.59 10.15 16.95
CA TYR A 39 4.77 10.80 15.92
C TYR A 39 4.10 12.07 16.48
N ASP A 40 4.29 13.18 15.77
CA ASP A 40 3.66 14.47 16.04
C ASP A 40 2.81 14.92 14.85
N LYS A 41 1.48 14.90 15.03
CA LYS A 41 0.54 15.24 13.95
C LYS A 41 0.66 16.68 13.44
N LEU A 42 1.33 17.58 14.18
CA LEU A 42 1.53 18.97 13.78
C LEU A 42 2.78 19.15 12.90
N HIS A 43 3.75 18.26 13.03
CA HIS A 43 5.06 18.41 12.39
C HIS A 43 5.42 17.23 11.49
N ASP A 44 4.68 16.12 11.54
CA ASP A 44 4.95 14.94 10.75
C ASP A 44 3.97 14.77 9.60
N VAL A 45 4.51 14.44 8.44
CA VAL A 45 3.76 14.03 7.26
C VAL A 45 4.03 12.55 7.02
N ILE A 46 3.01 11.72 7.18
CA ILE A 46 3.11 10.27 6.96
C ILE A 46 2.87 9.96 5.48
N VAL A 47 3.73 9.10 4.93
CA VAL A 47 3.66 8.61 3.56
C VAL A 47 3.86 7.10 3.55
N PHE A 48 2.85 6.34 3.11
CA PHE A 48 2.96 4.89 2.93
C PHE A 48 3.40 4.56 1.50
N VAL A 49 4.24 3.54 1.38
CA VAL A 49 4.73 3.07 0.07
C VAL A 49 3.78 2.07 -0.63
N GLY A 50 2.53 1.96 -0.15
CA GLY A 50 1.53 1.00 -0.63
C GLY A 50 1.46 -0.26 0.23
N ASP A 51 0.65 -1.22 -0.24
CA ASP A 51 0.39 -2.50 0.42
C ASP A 51 -0.05 -2.36 1.88
N LEU A 52 -1.11 -1.55 2.07
CA LEU A 52 -1.75 -1.39 3.39
C LEU A 52 -2.53 -2.64 3.80
N VAL A 53 -3.10 -3.35 2.81
CA VAL A 53 -4.08 -4.42 3.01
C VAL A 53 -3.53 -5.81 2.68
N ASN A 54 -4.37 -6.82 2.97
CA ASN A 54 -4.12 -8.23 2.70
C ASN A 54 -3.04 -8.85 3.61
N LYS A 55 -2.99 -10.19 3.65
CA LYS A 55 -2.05 -11.05 4.40
C LYS A 55 -2.18 -10.97 5.91
N GLY A 56 -2.16 -9.79 6.51
CA GLY A 56 -2.21 -9.58 7.95
C GLY A 56 -3.61 -9.64 8.55
N TYR A 57 -3.70 -9.36 9.83
CA TYR A 57 -4.89 -9.64 10.65
C TYR A 57 -5.91 -8.48 10.67
N ASP A 58 -5.55 -7.26 10.26
CA ASP A 58 -6.41 -6.08 10.41
C ASP A 58 -6.23 -5.06 9.27
N SER A 59 -6.59 -5.46 8.04
CA SER A 59 -6.50 -4.58 6.86
C SER A 59 -7.37 -3.34 6.99
N ILE A 60 -8.59 -3.48 7.52
CA ILE A 60 -9.53 -2.35 7.69
C ILE A 60 -8.98 -1.34 8.71
N GLY A 61 -8.43 -1.84 9.82
CA GLY A 61 -7.83 -0.98 10.86
C GLY A 61 -6.64 -0.17 10.32
N VAL A 62 -5.78 -0.78 9.49
CA VAL A 62 -4.65 -0.06 8.87
C VAL A 62 -5.14 1.04 7.93
N VAL A 63 -6.14 0.78 7.07
CA VAL A 63 -6.68 1.81 6.17
C VAL A 63 -7.32 2.94 6.97
N ARG A 64 -8.14 2.64 7.99
CA ARG A 64 -8.72 3.65 8.87
C ARG A 64 -7.65 4.47 9.59
N ARG A 65 -6.57 3.82 10.05
CA ARG A 65 -5.45 4.51 10.67
C ARG A 65 -4.76 5.46 9.70
N ALA A 66 -4.55 5.05 8.44
CA ALA A 66 -4.01 5.93 7.40
C ALA A 66 -4.91 7.15 7.14
N MET A 67 -6.24 6.95 7.11
CA MET A 67 -7.21 8.05 6.99
C MET A 67 -7.17 9.01 8.18
N GLU A 68 -7.12 8.51 9.42
CA GLU A 68 -7.01 9.32 10.64
C GLU A 68 -5.73 10.16 10.68
N LEU A 69 -4.62 9.57 10.23
CA LEU A 69 -3.33 10.24 10.10
C LEU A 69 -3.32 11.28 8.99
N LYS A 70 -4.35 11.32 8.13
CA LYS A 70 -4.36 12.08 6.86
C LYS A 70 -3.11 11.78 6.03
N ALA A 71 -2.70 10.53 6.05
CA ALA A 71 -1.48 10.09 5.40
C ALA A 71 -1.61 10.11 3.88
N TYR A 72 -0.52 10.42 3.21
CA TYR A 72 -0.38 10.13 1.79
C TYR A 72 -0.02 8.65 1.60
N CYS A 73 -0.43 8.09 0.48
CA CYS A 73 -0.12 6.72 0.14
C CYS A 73 0.00 6.57 -1.38
N VAL A 74 0.86 5.69 -1.85
CA VAL A 74 0.81 5.22 -3.24
C VAL A 74 0.12 3.87 -3.30
N MET A 75 -0.47 3.55 -4.45
CA MET A 75 -1.14 2.27 -4.71
C MET A 75 -0.14 1.12 -4.68
N GLY A 76 -0.36 0.13 -3.81
CA GLY A 76 0.34 -1.15 -3.85
C GLY A 76 -0.39 -2.19 -4.71
N ASN A 77 0.31 -3.25 -5.09
CA ASN A 77 -0.31 -4.32 -5.88
C ASN A 77 -1.37 -5.10 -5.10
N HIS A 78 -1.23 -5.25 -3.78
CA HIS A 78 -2.25 -5.87 -2.95
C HIS A 78 -3.44 -4.95 -2.68
N ASP A 79 -3.24 -3.63 -2.62
CA ASP A 79 -4.32 -2.65 -2.54
C ASP A 79 -5.17 -2.71 -3.82
N MET A 80 -4.53 -2.69 -5.00
CA MET A 80 -5.20 -2.82 -6.28
C MET A 80 -5.95 -4.16 -6.41
N THR A 81 -5.33 -5.25 -5.97
CA THR A 81 -5.97 -6.57 -5.97
C THR A 81 -7.24 -6.56 -5.12
N LEU A 82 -7.21 -5.98 -3.92
CA LEU A 82 -8.41 -5.89 -3.07
C LEU A 82 -9.50 -5.03 -3.71
N ILE A 83 -9.16 -3.91 -4.34
CA ILE A 83 -10.12 -3.06 -5.08
C ILE A 83 -10.87 -3.89 -6.12
N HIS A 84 -10.16 -4.66 -6.95
CA HIS A 84 -10.79 -5.52 -7.97
C HIS A 84 -11.66 -6.61 -7.33
N VAL A 85 -11.18 -7.28 -6.29
CA VAL A 85 -11.94 -8.33 -5.59
C VAL A 85 -13.20 -7.76 -4.92
N VAL A 86 -13.15 -6.55 -4.35
CA VAL A 86 -14.33 -5.87 -3.81
C VAL A 86 -15.35 -5.61 -4.93
N GLN A 87 -14.90 -5.18 -6.10
CA GLN A 87 -15.76 -4.97 -7.26
C GLN A 87 -16.39 -6.29 -7.73
N ASP A 88 -15.60 -7.35 -7.89
CA ASP A 88 -16.06 -8.68 -8.31
C ASP A 88 -17.08 -9.29 -7.32
N VAL A 89 -16.92 -9.03 -6.02
CA VAL A 89 -17.92 -9.43 -4.99
C VAL A 89 -19.22 -8.65 -5.17
N ARG A 90 -19.15 -7.35 -5.42
CA ARG A 90 -20.33 -6.50 -5.62
C ARG A 90 -21.09 -6.83 -6.89
N ASP A 91 -20.35 -7.18 -7.96
CA ASP A 91 -20.92 -7.55 -9.26
C ASP A 91 -21.42 -9.01 -9.30
N GLY A 92 -21.25 -9.76 -8.19
CA GLY A 92 -21.69 -11.15 -8.10
C GLY A 92 -20.83 -12.13 -8.91
N VAL A 93 -19.65 -11.73 -9.34
CA VAL A 93 -18.67 -12.60 -10.03
C VAL A 93 -18.08 -13.61 -9.04
N ILE A 94 -17.84 -13.19 -7.80
CA ILE A 94 -17.35 -14.06 -6.74
C ILE A 94 -18.50 -14.65 -5.96
N PRO A 95 -18.61 -16.00 -5.84
CA PRO A 95 -19.67 -16.65 -5.10
C PRO A 95 -19.71 -16.23 -3.62
N PRO A 96 -20.91 -16.06 -3.01
CA PRO A 96 -21.05 -15.59 -1.64
C PRO A 96 -20.50 -16.57 -0.58
N ASP A 97 -20.37 -17.83 -0.92
CA ASP A 97 -19.86 -18.92 -0.07
C ASP A 97 -18.36 -19.21 -0.25
N SER A 98 -17.66 -18.42 -1.04
CA SER A 98 -16.20 -18.56 -1.20
C SER A 98 -15.46 -18.37 0.13
N ASP A 99 -14.63 -19.34 0.50
CA ASP A 99 -13.84 -19.35 1.74
C ASP A 99 -12.46 -18.66 1.60
N ASP A 100 -12.16 -18.08 0.43
CA ASP A 100 -10.91 -17.35 0.24
C ASP A 100 -10.82 -16.16 1.22
N PRO A 101 -9.73 -16.00 1.98
CA PRO A 101 -9.56 -14.92 2.95
C PRO A 101 -9.74 -13.52 2.36
N LEU A 102 -9.27 -13.30 1.12
CA LEU A 102 -9.39 -12.01 0.45
C LEU A 102 -10.84 -11.74 0.03
N HIS A 103 -11.59 -12.77 -0.40
CA HIS A 103 -13.01 -12.66 -0.71
C HIS A 103 -13.83 -12.38 0.56
N ARG A 104 -13.47 -12.99 1.71
CA ARG A 104 -14.11 -12.66 2.99
C ARG A 104 -13.85 -11.23 3.42
N LEU A 105 -12.62 -10.75 3.28
CA LEU A 105 -12.28 -9.36 3.54
C LEU A 105 -13.08 -8.41 2.63
N ALA A 106 -13.14 -8.70 1.34
CA ALA A 106 -13.83 -7.88 0.36
C ALA A 106 -15.34 -7.72 0.64
N ARG A 107 -16.00 -8.77 1.13
CA ARG A 107 -17.44 -8.73 1.49
C ARG A 107 -17.75 -7.77 2.64
N VAL A 108 -16.82 -7.56 3.55
CA VAL A 108 -16.99 -6.69 4.73
C VAL A 108 -16.20 -5.39 4.62
N PHE A 109 -15.54 -5.16 3.48
CA PHE A 109 -14.69 -3.99 3.31
C PHE A 109 -15.53 -2.72 3.23
N PRO A 110 -15.32 -1.74 4.15
CA PRO A 110 -16.13 -0.53 4.22
C PRO A 110 -15.98 0.34 2.96
N VAL A 111 -17.07 1.03 2.61
CA VAL A 111 -17.12 1.88 1.40
C VAL A 111 -16.11 3.02 1.48
N ASP A 112 -16.02 3.69 2.62
CA ASP A 112 -15.06 4.76 2.88
C ASP A 112 -13.60 4.31 2.72
N CYS A 113 -13.28 3.10 3.21
CA CYS A 113 -11.97 2.50 3.02
C CYS A 113 -11.71 2.13 1.54
N TYR A 114 -12.72 1.63 0.84
CA TYR A 114 -12.62 1.33 -0.59
C TYR A 114 -12.35 2.60 -1.41
N GLU A 115 -13.10 3.68 -1.17
CA GLU A 115 -12.90 4.97 -1.82
C GLU A 115 -11.51 5.54 -1.53
N TYR A 116 -11.03 5.41 -0.29
CA TYR A 116 -9.67 5.83 0.07
C TYR A 116 -8.61 5.08 -0.74
N LEU A 117 -8.72 3.74 -0.88
CA LEU A 117 -7.80 2.97 -1.70
C LEU A 117 -7.86 3.40 -3.17
N CYS A 118 -9.08 3.57 -3.72
CA CYS A 118 -9.26 3.99 -5.11
C CYS A 118 -8.65 5.38 -5.42
N ALA A 119 -8.54 6.25 -4.41
CA ALA A 119 -7.98 7.59 -4.57
C ALA A 119 -6.43 7.63 -4.53
N MET A 120 -5.76 6.51 -4.27
CA MET A 120 -4.30 6.46 -4.20
C MET A 120 -3.66 6.65 -5.57
N PRO A 121 -2.66 7.55 -5.71
CA PRO A 121 -1.85 7.66 -6.92
C PRO A 121 -0.89 6.47 -7.04
N HIS A 122 -0.36 6.23 -8.24
CA HIS A 122 0.69 5.25 -8.50
C HIS A 122 2.10 5.84 -8.27
N VAL A 123 2.21 7.17 -8.43
CA VAL A 123 3.44 7.93 -8.21
C VAL A 123 3.11 9.16 -7.39
N LEU A 124 3.85 9.39 -6.30
CA LEU A 124 3.73 10.58 -5.47
C LEU A 124 5.05 11.33 -5.48
N ARG A 125 5.04 12.55 -6.03
CA ARG A 125 6.22 13.41 -6.11
C ARG A 125 6.21 14.45 -4.99
N ILE A 126 7.37 14.66 -4.35
CA ILE A 126 7.57 15.65 -3.29
C ILE A 126 8.81 16.49 -3.68
N PRO A 127 8.68 17.42 -4.63
CA PRO A 127 9.82 18.14 -5.23
C PRO A 127 10.65 18.92 -4.23
N GLN A 128 10.03 19.49 -3.18
CA GLN A 128 10.72 20.25 -2.13
C GLN A 128 11.80 19.44 -1.40
N TYR A 129 11.67 18.11 -1.39
CA TYR A 129 12.62 17.19 -0.77
C TYR A 129 13.42 16.40 -1.80
N GLY A 130 13.15 16.61 -3.11
CA GLY A 130 13.75 15.80 -4.17
C GLY A 130 13.41 14.33 -4.04
N VAL A 131 12.17 13.99 -3.63
CA VAL A 131 11.72 12.63 -3.38
C VAL A 131 10.54 12.28 -4.27
N THR A 132 10.54 11.07 -4.78
CA THR A 132 9.39 10.44 -5.42
C THR A 132 9.11 9.10 -4.75
N VAL A 133 7.85 8.79 -4.51
CA VAL A 133 7.39 7.53 -3.91
C VAL A 133 6.66 6.72 -4.97
N VAL A 134 7.01 5.45 -5.06
CA VAL A 134 6.33 4.43 -5.87
C VAL A 134 6.19 3.16 -5.04
N HIS A 135 5.34 2.22 -5.46
CA HIS A 135 5.22 0.99 -4.69
C HIS A 135 6.39 0.03 -4.95
N ALA A 136 6.62 -0.39 -6.19
CA ALA A 136 7.61 -1.42 -6.50
C ALA A 136 8.88 -0.89 -7.19
N GLY A 137 8.75 -0.22 -8.32
CA GLY A 137 9.95 0.27 -8.99
C GLY A 137 9.68 1.22 -10.15
N VAL A 138 10.75 1.82 -10.62
CA VAL A 138 10.76 2.68 -11.82
C VAL A 138 11.81 2.20 -12.82
N ARG A 139 11.48 2.26 -14.10
CA ARG A 139 12.47 2.02 -15.15
C ARG A 139 13.42 3.22 -15.23
N PRO A 140 14.74 3.03 -15.01
CA PRO A 140 15.70 4.12 -15.06
C PRO A 140 15.70 4.82 -16.42
N GLY A 141 15.73 6.16 -16.41
CA GLY A 141 15.80 6.98 -17.62
C GLY A 141 14.46 7.15 -18.36
N VAL A 142 13.36 6.61 -17.85
CA VAL A 142 12.01 6.78 -18.41
C VAL A 142 11.22 7.78 -17.55
N PRO A 143 10.56 8.79 -18.13
CA PRO A 143 9.68 9.70 -17.40
C PRO A 143 8.58 8.96 -16.63
N TYR A 144 8.09 9.53 -15.51
CA TYR A 144 7.07 8.87 -14.69
C TYR A 144 5.76 8.65 -15.46
N GLU A 145 5.42 9.55 -16.36
CA GLU A 145 4.21 9.48 -17.21
C GLU A 145 4.26 8.34 -18.22
N GLU A 146 5.48 7.89 -18.58
CA GLU A 146 5.74 6.83 -19.55
C GLU A 146 6.08 5.48 -18.91
N GLN A 147 6.09 5.40 -17.57
CA GLN A 147 6.31 4.15 -16.85
C GLN A 147 5.18 3.15 -17.14
N SER A 148 5.48 1.87 -17.07
CA SER A 148 4.45 0.84 -17.08
C SER A 148 3.77 0.74 -15.71
N LEU A 149 2.43 0.69 -15.68
CA LEU A 149 1.68 0.44 -14.44
C LEU A 149 2.13 -0.87 -13.79
N TRP A 150 2.38 -1.90 -14.59
CA TRP A 150 2.87 -3.18 -14.09
C TRP A 150 4.25 -3.02 -13.41
N GLU A 151 5.16 -2.22 -13.98
CA GLU A 151 6.47 -1.98 -13.40
C GLU A 151 6.39 -1.22 -12.07
N LEU A 152 5.54 -0.19 -12.02
CA LEU A 152 5.29 0.57 -10.78
C LEU A 152 4.76 -0.29 -9.64
N LEU A 153 4.03 -1.38 -9.96
CA LEU A 153 3.35 -2.23 -8.97
C LEU A 153 4.07 -3.56 -8.70
N HIS A 154 4.98 -4.03 -9.59
CA HIS A 154 5.51 -5.40 -9.48
C HIS A 154 7.00 -5.54 -9.72
N MET A 155 7.67 -4.57 -10.35
CA MET A 155 9.05 -4.73 -10.76
C MET A 155 10.00 -4.86 -9.57
N ARG A 156 10.85 -5.91 -9.58
CA ARG A 156 11.97 -6.07 -8.65
C ARG A 156 13.31 -5.93 -9.34
N ARG A 157 13.42 -6.47 -10.56
CA ARG A 157 14.70 -6.56 -11.26
C ARG A 157 14.57 -6.17 -12.72
N ILE A 158 15.72 -5.84 -13.31
CA ILE A 158 15.87 -5.62 -14.75
C ILE A 158 16.91 -6.61 -15.27
N THR A 159 16.54 -7.40 -16.29
CA THR A 159 17.44 -8.37 -16.93
C THR A 159 18.53 -7.68 -17.74
N ALA A 160 19.57 -8.41 -18.14
CA ALA A 160 20.63 -7.89 -19.03
C ALA A 160 20.07 -7.38 -20.38
N GLN A 161 18.91 -7.86 -20.81
CA GLN A 161 18.23 -7.41 -22.04
C GLN A 161 17.30 -6.21 -21.79
N GLY A 162 17.33 -5.61 -20.58
CA GLY A 162 16.51 -4.45 -20.25
C GLY A 162 15.04 -4.76 -19.93
N ARG A 163 14.65 -6.04 -19.76
CA ARG A 163 13.27 -6.42 -19.41
C ARG A 163 13.06 -6.34 -17.91
N ALA A 164 12.02 -5.65 -17.48
CA ALA A 164 11.56 -5.65 -16.10
C ALA A 164 10.93 -7.00 -15.73
N ILE A 165 11.24 -7.50 -14.54
CA ILE A 165 10.72 -8.75 -13.99
C ILE A 165 10.41 -8.60 -12.49
N ASP A 166 9.45 -9.40 -12.00
CA ASP A 166 9.11 -9.55 -10.58
C ASP A 166 9.80 -10.74 -9.90
N ALA A 167 10.59 -11.51 -10.67
CA ALA A 167 11.32 -12.66 -10.17
C ALA A 167 12.44 -12.24 -9.20
N GLN A 168 12.74 -13.11 -8.23
CA GLN A 168 13.79 -12.89 -7.23
C GLN A 168 15.22 -13.06 -7.80
N THR A 169 15.35 -13.63 -8.99
CA THR A 169 16.61 -13.88 -9.70
C THR A 169 16.49 -13.52 -11.17
N GLY A 170 17.58 -13.53 -11.92
CA GLY A 170 17.56 -13.34 -13.36
C GLY A 170 17.78 -11.90 -13.83
N GLY A 171 18.28 -11.03 -12.95
CA GLY A 171 18.61 -9.64 -13.29
C GLY A 171 19.18 -8.89 -12.09
N SER A 172 19.53 -7.62 -12.30
CA SER A 172 19.94 -6.70 -11.24
C SER A 172 18.72 -6.08 -10.56
N LEU A 173 18.79 -5.80 -9.28
CA LEU A 173 17.78 -4.96 -8.61
C LEU A 173 17.68 -3.64 -9.35
N TRP A 174 16.48 -3.20 -9.69
CA TRP A 174 16.30 -1.95 -10.45
C TRP A 174 16.89 -0.76 -9.70
N ALA A 175 16.80 -0.76 -8.35
CA ALA A 175 17.31 0.28 -7.46
C ALA A 175 18.82 0.48 -7.63
N THR A 176 19.59 -0.60 -7.86
CA THR A 176 21.04 -0.53 -8.11
C THR A 176 21.40 0.09 -9.46
N LEU A 177 20.44 0.19 -10.38
CA LEU A 177 20.63 0.77 -11.73
C LEU A 177 20.15 2.23 -11.80
N TYR A 178 19.32 2.67 -10.86
CA TYR A 178 18.77 4.03 -10.84
C TYR A 178 19.83 5.05 -10.39
N ARG A 179 19.89 6.23 -11.08
CA ARG A 179 20.92 7.26 -10.88
C ARG A 179 20.35 8.65 -10.57
N GLY A 180 19.09 8.71 -10.14
CA GLY A 180 18.43 9.98 -9.86
C GLY A 180 17.66 10.54 -11.08
N PRO A 181 17.22 11.81 -11.02
CA PRO A 181 17.62 12.82 -10.03
C PRO A 181 16.96 12.70 -8.64
N ASP A 182 15.69 12.24 -8.55
CA ASP A 182 14.97 12.16 -7.30
C ASP A 182 15.46 10.98 -6.45
N LEU A 183 15.32 11.07 -5.12
CA LEU A 183 15.39 9.92 -4.24
C LEU A 183 14.09 9.14 -4.36
N ILE A 184 14.14 7.89 -4.80
CA ILE A 184 12.96 7.02 -4.83
C ILE A 184 12.81 6.29 -3.50
N VAL A 185 11.62 6.40 -2.88
CA VAL A 185 11.24 5.58 -1.72
C VAL A 185 10.19 4.58 -2.16
N PHE A 186 10.39 3.29 -1.84
CA PHE A 186 9.56 2.21 -2.36
C PHE A 186 9.41 1.03 -1.37
N GLY A 187 8.56 0.05 -1.69
CA GLY A 187 8.26 -1.14 -0.91
C GLY A 187 8.40 -2.44 -1.69
N HIS A 188 7.41 -3.32 -1.58
CA HIS A 188 7.12 -4.49 -2.43
C HIS A 188 8.09 -5.67 -2.32
N ASP A 189 9.38 -5.48 -2.17
CA ASP A 189 10.39 -6.55 -2.27
C ASP A 189 10.87 -7.02 -0.89
N ALA A 190 9.97 -7.64 -0.13
CA ALA A 190 10.27 -8.20 1.20
C ALA A 190 11.45 -9.17 1.20
N MET A 191 11.69 -9.88 0.10
CA MET A 191 12.76 -10.87 0.01
C MET A 191 14.14 -10.23 -0.06
N SER A 192 14.25 -9.05 -0.68
CA SER A 192 15.49 -8.26 -0.69
C SER A 192 15.66 -7.46 0.61
N GLY A 193 14.60 -7.32 1.41
CA GLY A 193 14.61 -6.60 2.67
C GLY A 193 14.88 -5.11 2.51
N LEU A 194 15.55 -4.52 3.50
CA LEU A 194 15.92 -3.11 3.46
C LEU A 194 16.96 -2.85 2.36
N GLN A 195 16.59 -2.01 1.40
CA GLN A 195 17.50 -1.61 0.31
C GLN A 195 17.91 -0.15 0.51
N GLN A 196 19.20 0.14 0.43
CA GLN A 196 19.77 1.50 0.55
C GLN A 196 20.76 1.70 -0.59
N GLU A 197 20.23 2.03 -1.76
CA GLU A 197 21.00 2.31 -2.97
C GLU A 197 21.07 3.83 -3.17
N GLY A 198 22.12 4.38 -3.71
CA GLY A 198 22.43 5.82 -3.77
C GLY A 198 21.23 6.76 -3.95
N TYR A 199 20.29 6.44 -4.86
CA TYR A 199 19.07 7.20 -5.14
C TYR A 199 17.77 6.42 -4.89
N ALA A 200 17.82 5.31 -4.17
CA ALA A 200 16.65 4.50 -3.90
C ALA A 200 16.68 3.88 -2.49
N VAL A 201 15.55 3.91 -1.79
CA VAL A 201 15.38 3.32 -0.45
C VAL A 201 14.15 2.42 -0.45
N GLY A 202 14.35 1.11 -0.36
CA GLY A 202 13.30 0.10 -0.28
C GLY A 202 13.00 -0.25 1.18
N LEU A 203 11.75 -0.11 1.60
CA LEU A 203 11.31 -0.20 2.99
C LEU A 203 10.54 -1.48 3.34
N ASP A 204 10.25 -2.36 2.36
CA ASP A 204 9.58 -3.62 2.66
C ASP A 204 10.58 -4.59 3.34
N THR A 205 10.47 -4.70 4.63
CA THR A 205 11.28 -5.56 5.47
C THR A 205 10.50 -6.73 6.05
N GLY A 206 9.39 -7.09 5.38
CA GLY A 206 8.65 -8.31 5.65
C GLY A 206 7.85 -8.30 6.96
N CYS A 207 7.25 -7.17 7.34
CA CYS A 207 6.50 -7.02 8.58
C CYS A 207 5.52 -8.18 8.81
N VAL A 208 4.66 -8.46 7.84
CA VAL A 208 3.63 -9.51 7.92
C VAL A 208 4.19 -10.94 7.96
N TYR A 209 5.46 -11.12 7.66
CA TYR A 209 6.16 -12.42 7.69
C TYR A 209 7.02 -12.60 8.95
N GLY A 210 6.87 -11.71 9.95
CA GLY A 210 7.68 -11.75 11.17
C GLY A 210 9.04 -11.05 11.04
N GLY A 211 9.28 -10.32 9.95
CA GLY A 211 10.41 -9.42 9.77
C GLY A 211 10.26 -8.13 10.57
N GLN A 212 10.33 -6.98 9.93
CA GLN A 212 10.20 -5.69 10.60
C GLN A 212 9.26 -4.76 9.82
N LEU A 213 8.61 -3.82 10.50
CA LEU A 213 8.01 -2.64 9.90
C LEU A 213 9.02 -1.51 9.97
N THR A 214 9.36 -0.95 8.82
CA THR A 214 10.43 0.06 8.70
C THR A 214 9.85 1.42 8.33
N ALA A 215 10.31 2.46 9.04
CA ALA A 215 10.12 3.86 8.65
C ALA A 215 11.46 4.49 8.25
N PHE A 216 11.42 5.36 7.23
CA PHE A 216 12.50 6.23 6.81
C PHE A 216 12.09 7.68 7.04
N LEU A 217 12.93 8.46 7.72
CA LEU A 217 12.63 9.82 8.15
C LEU A 217 13.50 10.85 7.43
N LEU A 218 12.89 11.87 6.85
CA LEU A 218 13.58 13.04 6.32
C LEU A 218 13.28 14.29 7.18
N PRO A 219 14.24 15.22 7.29
CA PRO A 219 15.52 15.28 6.59
C PRO A 219 16.65 14.47 7.23
N SER A 220 16.45 13.88 8.42
CA SER A 220 17.52 13.20 9.18
C SER A 220 18.09 11.96 8.49
N ARG A 221 17.41 11.38 7.49
CA ARG A 221 17.71 10.10 6.83
C ARG A 221 17.79 8.91 7.80
N GLN A 222 17.12 9.02 8.93
CA GLN A 222 17.09 7.99 9.94
C GLN A 222 16.13 6.86 9.54
N LEU A 223 16.54 5.62 9.78
CA LEU A 223 15.69 4.42 9.71
C LEU A 223 15.26 4.01 11.11
N VAL A 224 13.98 3.75 11.28
CA VAL A 224 13.40 3.24 12.52
C VAL A 224 12.62 1.98 12.20
N GLN A 225 12.84 0.93 13.00
CA GLN A 225 12.25 -0.38 12.77
C GLN A 225 11.61 -0.92 14.04
N VAL A 226 10.48 -1.63 13.88
CA VAL A 226 9.86 -2.40 14.95
C VAL A 226 9.68 -3.84 14.49
N PRO A 227 9.71 -4.83 15.40
CA PRO A 227 9.47 -6.22 15.04
C PRO A 227 8.10 -6.38 14.38
N GLY A 228 8.05 -7.14 13.30
CA GLY A 228 6.84 -7.50 12.61
C GLY A 228 6.02 -8.54 13.35
N SER A 229 4.82 -8.81 12.86
CA SER A 229 3.91 -9.79 13.44
C SER A 229 4.55 -11.18 13.43
N GLN A 230 4.69 -11.78 14.60
CA GLN A 230 5.19 -13.16 14.73
C GLN A 230 4.08 -14.21 14.51
N VAL A 231 2.92 -13.82 14.01
CA VAL A 231 1.88 -14.78 13.63
C VAL A 231 2.26 -15.32 12.25
N PRO A 232 2.90 -16.51 12.15
CA PRO A 232 3.05 -17.15 10.86
C PRO A 232 1.62 -17.35 10.31
N PRO A 233 1.39 -17.21 9.00
CA PRO A 233 0.15 -17.70 8.43
C PRO A 233 0.04 -19.15 8.89
N GLU A 234 -1.00 -19.47 9.66
CA GLU A 234 -1.23 -20.84 10.12
C GLU A 234 -1.09 -21.74 8.90
N LYS A 235 -0.02 -22.56 8.89
CA LYS A 235 0.04 -23.69 7.96
C LYS A 235 -1.17 -24.51 8.34
N ARG A 236 -2.26 -24.38 7.58
CA ARG A 236 -3.47 -25.19 7.74
C ARG A 236 -3.03 -26.65 7.72
N LYS A 237 -2.76 -27.20 8.90
CA LYS A 237 -2.85 -28.63 9.09
C LYS A 237 -4.28 -28.98 8.73
N LYS A 238 -4.44 -29.80 7.71
CA LYS A 238 -5.69 -30.48 7.42
C LYS A 238 -6.02 -31.32 8.64
N GLU A 239 -6.67 -30.73 9.63
CA GLU A 239 -7.32 -31.48 10.70
C GLU A 239 -8.60 -32.06 10.12
N LYS A 240 -8.55 -33.37 9.94
CA LYS A 240 -9.73 -34.20 9.75
C LYS A 240 -10.55 -34.09 11.02
N SER A 241 -11.83 -33.70 10.86
CA SER A 241 -12.99 -33.93 11.70
C SER A 241 -12.82 -33.72 13.23
N ALA A 242 -13.37 -32.63 13.73
CA ALA A 242 -13.94 -32.55 15.06
C ALA A 242 -15.36 -32.02 14.97
N THR A 243 -16.25 -32.67 15.70
CA THR A 243 -17.71 -32.58 15.77
C THR A 243 -18.24 -31.16 16.02
N PRO A 244 -19.41 -30.76 15.48
CA PRO A 244 -19.93 -29.40 15.62
C PRO A 244 -20.42 -29.14 17.04
N VAL A 245 -19.93 -28.07 17.66
CA VAL A 245 -20.54 -27.47 18.84
C VAL A 245 -21.70 -26.58 18.36
N THR A 246 -22.90 -26.90 18.78
CA THR A 246 -24.13 -26.17 18.48
C THR A 246 -24.07 -24.74 19.04
N ALA A 247 -23.97 -23.74 18.17
CA ALA A 247 -24.23 -22.33 18.51
C ALA A 247 -25.74 -22.06 18.30
N GLY A 248 -26.37 -21.44 19.28
CA GLY A 248 -27.78 -21.03 19.23
C GLY A 248 -28.04 -19.96 18.16
N PRO A 249 -29.30 -19.70 17.80
CA PRO A 249 -29.65 -18.92 16.63
C PRO A 249 -29.33 -17.45 16.80
N ALA A 250 -28.43 -16.95 15.93
CA ALA A 250 -28.20 -15.52 15.75
C ALA A 250 -29.35 -14.92 14.93
N THR A 251 -29.97 -13.88 15.45
CA THR A 251 -31.03 -13.11 14.78
C THR A 251 -30.44 -12.42 13.53
N PRO A 252 -31.04 -12.55 12.35
CA PRO A 252 -30.55 -11.89 11.17
C PRO A 252 -30.82 -10.38 11.26
N ILE A 253 -29.74 -9.58 11.21
CA ILE A 253 -29.83 -8.14 10.98
C ILE A 253 -30.11 -7.97 9.48
N ALA A 254 -31.31 -7.45 9.15
CA ALA A 254 -31.66 -7.12 7.79
C ALA A 254 -30.80 -5.96 7.29
N PHE A 255 -29.92 -6.23 6.35
CA PHE A 255 -29.25 -5.19 5.58
C PHE A 255 -30.23 -4.63 4.53
N ALA A 256 -30.54 -3.35 4.63
CA ALA A 256 -31.21 -2.63 3.54
C ALA A 256 -30.28 -2.67 2.32
N ALA A 257 -30.80 -3.09 1.17
CA ALA A 257 -30.05 -3.08 -0.08
C ALA A 257 -29.61 -1.64 -0.40
N PRO A 258 -28.35 -1.38 -0.73
CA PRO A 258 -27.91 -0.05 -1.15
C PRO A 258 -28.58 0.30 -2.47
N SER A 259 -29.34 1.38 -2.51
CA SER A 259 -30.11 1.84 -3.66
C SER A 259 -29.32 2.67 -4.68
N ALA A 260 -28.00 2.69 -4.58
CA ALA A 260 -27.14 3.37 -5.55
C ALA A 260 -25.97 2.47 -5.95
N ARG A 261 -25.76 2.33 -7.27
CA ARG A 261 -24.56 1.73 -7.84
C ARG A 261 -23.38 2.57 -7.41
N LEU A 262 -22.41 1.96 -6.69
CA LEU A 262 -21.14 2.62 -6.42
C LEU A 262 -20.38 2.78 -7.74
N PRO A 263 -19.72 3.92 -7.97
CA PRO A 263 -18.89 4.11 -9.15
C PRO A 263 -17.79 3.05 -9.19
N ASP A 264 -17.45 2.56 -10.36
CA ASP A 264 -16.35 1.64 -10.52
C ASP A 264 -14.99 2.37 -10.33
N TYR A 265 -13.90 1.59 -10.24
CA TYR A 265 -12.56 2.13 -10.03
C TYR A 265 -12.18 3.17 -11.09
N HIS A 266 -12.52 2.93 -12.36
CA HIS A 266 -12.23 3.85 -13.47
C HIS A 266 -13.09 5.11 -13.43
N GLU A 267 -14.35 5.00 -13.01
CA GLU A 267 -15.24 6.14 -12.80
C GLU A 267 -14.72 7.02 -11.65
N LEU A 268 -14.32 6.41 -10.52
CA LEU A 268 -13.73 7.15 -9.39
C LEU A 268 -12.42 7.85 -9.77
N LEU A 269 -11.55 7.21 -10.54
CA LEU A 269 -10.33 7.82 -11.04
C LEU A 269 -10.60 9.07 -11.87
N SER A 270 -11.64 9.04 -12.73
CA SER A 270 -11.99 10.19 -13.57
C SER A 270 -12.55 11.34 -12.74
N VAL A 271 -13.35 11.07 -11.72
CA VAL A 271 -13.90 12.07 -10.79
C VAL A 271 -12.80 12.72 -9.95
N PHE A 272 -11.89 11.93 -9.39
CA PHE A 272 -10.78 12.47 -8.58
C PHE A 272 -9.77 13.25 -9.42
N ALA A 273 -9.51 12.85 -10.66
CA ALA A 273 -8.69 13.62 -11.59
C ALA A 273 -9.35 14.97 -11.92
N PHE A 274 -10.68 15.01 -12.10
CA PHE A 274 -11.44 16.23 -12.37
C PHE A 274 -11.48 17.15 -11.14
N LEU A 275 -11.73 16.62 -9.95
CA LEU A 275 -11.76 17.39 -8.70
C LEU A 275 -10.37 17.95 -8.33
N ALA A 276 -9.30 17.25 -8.68
CA ALA A 276 -7.93 17.75 -8.48
C ALA A 276 -7.62 18.95 -9.39
N LEU A 277 -8.25 19.02 -10.57
CA LEU A 277 -8.14 20.14 -11.50
C LEU A 277 -9.01 21.34 -11.08
N GLU A 278 -10.23 21.10 -10.52
CA GLU A 278 -11.14 22.18 -10.10
C GLU A 278 -10.81 22.77 -8.72
N SER A 279 -10.18 22.00 -7.81
CA SER A 279 -9.88 22.48 -6.45
C SER A 279 -8.74 23.49 -6.38
N GLY A 280 -8.15 23.91 -7.51
CA GLY A 280 -7.13 24.95 -7.53
C GLY A 280 -5.87 24.61 -6.72
N TYR A 281 -5.61 23.35 -6.47
CA TYR A 281 -4.34 22.86 -5.96
C TYR A 281 -3.34 22.78 -7.13
N THR A 282 -3.02 23.97 -7.68
CA THR A 282 -1.83 24.18 -8.50
C THR A 282 -0.63 24.36 -7.59
#